data_bf27125c496846e712f45ef8cc06416e
#
_entry.id   bf27125c496846e712f45ef8cc06416e
#
_cell.length_a   1.000
_cell.length_b   1.000
_cell.length_c   1.000
_cell.angle_alpha   90.00
_cell.angle_beta   90.00
_cell.angle_gamma   90.00
#
_symmetry.space_group_name_H-M   'P 1'
#
loop_
_entity.id
_entity.type
_entity.pdbx_description
1 polymer ?
#
loop_
_entity_poly.entity_id
_entity_poly.type
_entity_poly.pdbx_seq_one_letter_code
_entity_poly.pdbx_strand_id
1 'polypeptide(L)'
;MHFPARRKFMTLALAACLGGVVAARALEDDSERADGVAYGKGRRERLDVYAPESRARANLPVVVYFYGGGWQSGHRSDSRDIAEALAAHGIVTVAPDYRIYPEAVFPGFLDDPAAAVRWTRDHAHEFGGDPERIFVMGHSSGAHMAAMLATDPRYLAAQGMANTSLAGMIGLAGPYAAIPTSDPHMDEIFPAASRKSALPIAFVSGKEPPMLLAAGTADTDVDPRNSDRFADALRAHHDAVVLKKYAGYGHDTIIKSFSAERRKDSPVLADVIAFIDAH
;
A
#
# COMPACT_ATOMS: atom_id res chain seq x y z
N MET A 1 -8.60 -71.98 18.87
CA MET A 1 -7.52 -71.04 18.46
C MET A 1 -7.60 -69.84 19.35
N HIS A 2 -6.64 -69.72 20.27
CA HIS A 2 -6.64 -68.72 21.32
C HIS A 2 -5.75 -67.54 20.94
N PHE A 3 -6.24 -66.32 21.09
CA PHE A 3 -5.42 -65.09 21.10
C PHE A 3 -5.22 -64.61 22.55
N PRO A 4 -4.01 -64.33 22.99
CA PRO A 4 -3.81 -63.74 24.31
C PRO A 4 -3.74 -62.19 24.23
N ALA A 5 -4.42 -61.56 25.18
CA ALA A 5 -4.41 -60.11 25.47
C ALA A 5 -3.04 -59.67 25.98
N ARG A 6 -2.53 -58.52 25.49
CA ARG A 6 -1.37 -57.83 26.08
C ARG A 6 -1.80 -56.62 26.89
N ARG A 7 -1.38 -56.67 28.14
CA ARG A 7 -1.57 -55.65 29.21
C ARG A 7 -0.83 -54.34 28.90
N LYS A 8 -1.52 -53.22 29.18
CA LYS A 8 -0.94 -51.89 29.26
C LYS A 8 -0.08 -51.78 30.53
N PHE A 9 1.17 -51.34 30.39
CA PHE A 9 1.94 -50.80 31.50
C PHE A 9 1.85 -49.27 31.48
N MET A 10 1.34 -48.72 32.57
CA MET A 10 1.29 -47.33 32.89
C MET A 10 2.59 -46.99 33.60
N THR A 11 3.42 -46.14 32.99
CA THR A 11 4.61 -45.61 33.64
C THR A 11 4.37 -44.14 33.98
N LEU A 12 4.35 -43.92 35.28
CA LEU A 12 4.29 -42.59 35.91
C LEU A 12 5.68 -41.95 35.74
N ALA A 13 5.77 -40.74 35.16
CA ALA A 13 7.00 -39.96 35.16
C ALA A 13 6.78 -38.60 35.74
N LEU A 14 7.58 -38.34 36.70
CA LEU A 14 7.80 -37.27 37.65
C LEU A 14 7.86 -35.90 37.00
N ALA A 15 7.19 -34.91 37.61
CA ALA A 15 7.33 -33.53 37.31
C ALA A 15 8.71 -33.00 37.78
N ALA A 16 9.44 -32.38 36.88
CA ALA A 16 10.57 -31.51 37.22
C ALA A 16 10.30 -30.10 36.72
N CYS A 17 10.05 -29.18 37.65
CA CYS A 17 10.06 -27.74 37.41
C CYS A 17 11.46 -27.29 37.04
N LEU A 18 11.65 -26.76 35.82
CA LEU A 18 12.82 -25.96 35.47
C LEU A 18 12.36 -24.66 34.79
N GLY A 19 12.96 -23.60 35.29
CA GLY A 19 12.61 -22.22 35.08
C GLY A 19 12.48 -21.76 33.64
N GLY A 20 11.59 -20.78 33.47
CA GLY A 20 11.28 -20.18 32.20
C GLY A 20 12.46 -19.45 31.59
N VAL A 21 12.81 -19.88 30.40
CA VAL A 21 13.39 -19.02 29.39
C VAL A 21 12.24 -18.78 28.41
N VAL A 22 11.59 -17.62 28.52
CA VAL A 22 10.75 -17.11 27.46
C VAL A 22 11.73 -16.77 26.32
N ALA A 23 11.97 -17.72 25.46
CA ALA A 23 12.58 -17.44 24.15
C ALA A 23 11.63 -16.46 23.46
N ALA A 24 12.11 -15.25 23.21
CA ALA A 24 11.49 -14.33 22.29
C ALA A 24 11.43 -15.06 20.94
N ARG A 25 10.26 -15.61 20.62
CA ARG A 25 9.96 -16.14 19.29
C ARG A 25 10.08 -14.93 18.38
N ALA A 26 11.09 -14.93 17.51
CA ALA A 26 11.12 -14.04 16.37
C ALA A 26 9.73 -14.17 15.72
N LEU A 27 9.08 -13.04 15.42
CA LEU A 27 7.86 -13.02 14.64
C LEU A 27 8.24 -13.60 13.26
N GLU A 28 8.10 -14.91 13.12
CA GLU A 28 8.12 -15.55 11.82
C GLU A 28 6.96 -14.96 11.02
N ASP A 29 7.20 -14.72 9.77
CA ASP A 29 6.26 -14.08 8.83
C ASP A 29 5.04 -15.00 8.63
N ASP A 30 4.02 -14.79 9.44
CA ASP A 30 2.76 -15.55 9.51
C ASP A 30 1.72 -14.96 8.53
N SER A 31 2.11 -14.55 7.31
CA SER A 31 1.18 -14.03 6.31
C SER A 31 0.84 -15.08 5.25
N GLU A 32 -0.45 -15.25 4.95
CA GLU A 32 -0.90 -15.99 3.78
C GLU A 32 -0.59 -15.16 2.53
N ARG A 33 0.13 -15.75 1.56
CA ARG A 33 0.59 -15.05 0.37
C ARG A 33 0.11 -15.71 -0.91
N ALA A 34 -0.38 -14.91 -1.85
CA ALA A 34 -0.64 -15.31 -3.22
C ALA A 34 0.22 -14.48 -4.18
N ASP A 35 1.08 -15.13 -4.95
CA ASP A 35 2.06 -14.47 -5.82
C ASP A 35 1.66 -14.53 -7.30
N GLY A 36 1.87 -13.43 -8.01
CA GLY A 36 1.76 -13.36 -9.46
C GLY A 36 0.36 -13.57 -10.00
N VAL A 37 -0.67 -13.28 -9.20
CA VAL A 37 -2.08 -13.38 -9.61
C VAL A 37 -2.37 -12.40 -10.74
N ALA A 38 -3.02 -12.86 -11.81
CA ALA A 38 -3.35 -12.00 -12.95
C ALA A 38 -4.56 -11.12 -12.61
N TYR A 39 -4.45 -9.80 -12.81
CA TYR A 39 -5.58 -8.89 -12.80
C TYR A 39 -5.92 -8.37 -14.21
N GLY A 40 -5.10 -8.71 -15.20
CA GLY A 40 -5.29 -8.40 -16.59
C GLY A 40 -4.53 -9.36 -17.50
N LYS A 41 -4.42 -9.02 -18.81
CA LYS A 41 -3.80 -9.89 -19.83
C LYS A 41 -2.32 -9.55 -20.08
N GLY A 42 -1.87 -8.38 -19.66
CA GLY A 42 -0.51 -7.90 -19.87
C GLY A 42 0.52 -8.61 -18.99
N ARG A 43 1.77 -8.55 -19.40
CA ARG A 43 2.89 -9.15 -18.66
C ARG A 43 3.05 -8.54 -17.26
N ARG A 44 2.85 -7.22 -17.15
CA ARG A 44 2.89 -6.47 -15.88
C ARG A 44 1.55 -6.42 -15.15
N GLU A 45 0.47 -6.94 -15.70
CA GLU A 45 -0.83 -6.98 -15.04
C GLU A 45 -0.92 -8.19 -14.10
N ARG A 46 0.01 -8.22 -13.14
CA ARG A 46 0.16 -9.23 -12.07
C ARG A 46 0.24 -8.53 -10.72
N LEU A 47 -0.28 -9.17 -9.70
CA LEU A 47 -0.21 -8.68 -8.33
C LEU A 47 0.15 -9.79 -7.35
N ASP A 48 0.70 -9.39 -6.21
CA ASP A 48 0.88 -10.26 -5.05
C ASP A 48 -0.10 -9.83 -3.96
N VAL A 49 -0.66 -10.79 -3.22
CA VAL A 49 -1.54 -10.52 -2.08
C VAL A 49 -0.87 -11.02 -0.81
N TYR A 50 -0.87 -10.19 0.20
CA TYR A 50 -0.38 -10.48 1.54
C TYR A 50 -1.56 -10.34 2.51
N ALA A 51 -1.95 -11.43 3.15
CA ALA A 51 -3.07 -11.45 4.09
C ALA A 51 -2.60 -11.98 5.45
N PRO A 52 -3.18 -11.54 6.57
CA PRO A 52 -2.90 -12.12 7.88
C PRO A 52 -3.27 -13.60 7.93
N GLU A 53 -2.46 -14.46 8.56
CA GLU A 53 -2.68 -15.93 8.62
C GLU A 53 -4.01 -16.36 9.26
N SER A 54 -4.55 -15.55 10.13
CA SER A 54 -5.77 -15.89 10.84
C SER A 54 -7.00 -15.66 9.97
N ARG A 55 -7.47 -16.70 9.31
CA ARG A 55 -8.78 -16.76 8.61
C ARG A 55 -9.99 -16.49 9.53
N ALA A 56 -9.77 -16.37 10.84
CA ALA A 56 -10.83 -16.01 11.79
C ALA A 56 -11.22 -14.52 11.72
N ARG A 57 -10.47 -13.69 10.96
CA ARG A 57 -10.79 -12.28 10.75
C ARG A 57 -11.43 -12.12 9.38
N ALA A 58 -12.68 -11.73 9.35
CA ALA A 58 -13.40 -11.26 8.17
C ALA A 58 -13.52 -9.73 8.23
N ASN A 59 -13.72 -9.11 7.08
CA ASN A 59 -13.91 -7.66 6.93
C ASN A 59 -12.68 -6.83 7.36
N LEU A 60 -11.48 -7.33 7.03
CA LEU A 60 -10.24 -6.59 7.27
C LEU A 60 -10.11 -5.42 6.28
N PRO A 61 -9.48 -4.30 6.70
CA PRO A 61 -9.14 -3.24 5.73
C PRO A 61 -8.20 -3.78 4.68
N VAL A 62 -8.32 -3.25 3.46
CA VAL A 62 -7.52 -3.65 2.31
C VAL A 62 -6.74 -2.45 1.80
N VAL A 63 -5.43 -2.61 1.59
CA VAL A 63 -4.57 -1.60 0.99
C VAL A 63 -4.11 -2.08 -0.39
N VAL A 64 -4.37 -1.31 -1.44
CA VAL A 64 -3.72 -1.48 -2.74
C VAL A 64 -2.51 -0.57 -2.76
N TYR A 65 -1.30 -1.17 -2.72
CA TYR A 65 -0.05 -0.42 -2.59
C TYR A 65 0.71 -0.35 -3.92
N PHE A 66 1.02 0.85 -4.35
CA PHE A 66 1.80 1.15 -5.55
C PHE A 66 3.24 1.54 -5.17
N TYR A 67 4.22 0.78 -5.63
CA TYR A 67 5.63 1.07 -5.41
C TYR A 67 6.09 2.35 -6.15
N GLY A 68 7.23 2.89 -5.75
CA GLY A 68 7.89 4.00 -6.42
C GLY A 68 8.77 3.53 -7.60
N GLY A 69 9.52 4.45 -8.20
CA GLY A 69 10.47 4.15 -9.28
C GLY A 69 10.38 5.11 -10.47
N GLY A 70 9.89 6.34 -10.23
CA GLY A 70 9.88 7.42 -11.23
C GLY A 70 9.07 7.09 -12.48
N TRP A 71 8.04 6.22 -12.37
CA TRP A 71 7.21 5.71 -13.48
C TRP A 71 7.98 4.92 -14.56
N GLN A 72 9.24 4.57 -14.33
CA GLN A 72 10.12 3.89 -15.30
C GLN A 72 10.85 2.67 -14.73
N SER A 73 10.77 2.43 -13.44
CA SER A 73 11.38 1.28 -12.77
C SER A 73 10.50 0.73 -11.64
N GLY A 74 10.92 -0.39 -11.06
CA GLY A 74 10.26 -1.05 -9.95
C GLY A 74 9.50 -2.32 -10.34
N HIS A 75 9.16 -3.08 -9.32
CA HIS A 75 8.47 -4.34 -9.42
C HIS A 75 7.64 -4.59 -8.14
N ARG A 76 6.54 -5.36 -8.23
CA ARG A 76 5.69 -5.67 -7.07
C ARG A 76 6.43 -6.28 -5.89
N SER A 77 7.56 -6.98 -6.13
CA SER A 77 8.41 -7.51 -5.05
C SER A 77 9.02 -6.43 -4.17
N ASP A 78 9.14 -5.17 -4.66
CA ASP A 78 9.68 -4.04 -3.89
C ASP A 78 8.69 -3.59 -2.81
N SER A 79 7.44 -4.06 -2.88
CA SER A 79 6.37 -3.81 -1.92
C SER A 79 6.42 -4.72 -0.70
N ARG A 80 7.31 -5.74 -0.67
CA ARG A 80 7.30 -6.80 0.34
C ARG A 80 7.33 -6.26 1.76
N ASP A 81 8.30 -5.44 2.10
CA ASP A 81 8.49 -4.95 3.47
C ASP A 81 7.26 -4.21 4.00
N ILE A 82 6.63 -3.39 3.15
CA ILE A 82 5.43 -2.65 3.52
C ILE A 82 4.22 -3.57 3.62
N ALA A 83 4.08 -4.53 2.70
CA ALA A 83 2.98 -5.47 2.70
C ALA A 83 3.01 -6.40 3.92
N GLU A 84 4.18 -6.94 4.27
CA GLU A 84 4.39 -7.74 5.48
C GLU A 84 4.15 -6.92 6.76
N ALA A 85 4.60 -5.64 6.79
CA ALA A 85 4.35 -4.78 7.93
C ALA A 85 2.85 -4.53 8.13
N LEU A 86 2.08 -4.30 7.06
CA LEU A 86 0.64 -4.09 7.12
C LEU A 86 -0.10 -5.39 7.47
N ALA A 87 0.28 -6.54 6.88
CA ALA A 87 -0.31 -7.84 7.17
C ALA A 87 -0.15 -8.23 8.65
N ALA A 88 1.00 -7.93 9.27
CA ALA A 88 1.24 -8.13 10.70
C ALA A 88 0.29 -7.30 11.59
N HIS A 89 -0.35 -6.25 11.07
CA HIS A 89 -1.33 -5.42 11.75
C HIS A 89 -2.78 -5.73 11.35
N GLY A 90 -3.03 -6.84 10.66
CA GLY A 90 -4.38 -7.27 10.29
C GLY A 90 -4.94 -6.58 9.05
N ILE A 91 -4.09 -6.09 8.16
CA ILE A 91 -4.47 -5.40 6.93
C ILE A 91 -4.09 -6.27 5.73
N VAL A 92 -5.05 -6.56 4.87
CA VAL A 92 -4.77 -7.22 3.59
C VAL A 92 -4.08 -6.23 2.66
N THR A 93 -2.95 -6.61 2.07
CA THR A 93 -2.23 -5.74 1.13
C THR A 93 -2.16 -6.39 -0.25
N VAL A 94 -2.60 -5.66 -1.26
CA VAL A 94 -2.50 -6.02 -2.67
C VAL A 94 -1.42 -5.17 -3.32
N ALA A 95 -0.39 -5.79 -3.86
CA ALA A 95 0.78 -5.14 -4.45
C ALA A 95 0.84 -5.44 -5.97
N PRO A 96 0.25 -4.60 -6.84
CA PRO A 96 0.29 -4.81 -8.27
C PRO A 96 1.60 -4.34 -8.90
N ASP A 97 2.05 -5.04 -9.95
CA ASP A 97 2.82 -4.43 -11.02
C ASP A 97 1.90 -3.61 -11.90
N TYR A 98 2.44 -2.66 -12.62
CA TYR A 98 1.74 -1.81 -13.59
C TYR A 98 2.69 -1.43 -14.71
N ARG A 99 2.17 -1.07 -15.89
CA ARG A 99 2.99 -0.61 -17.02
C ARG A 99 3.69 0.69 -16.64
N ILE A 100 4.96 0.74 -16.98
CA ILE A 100 5.86 1.87 -16.77
C ILE A 100 6.47 2.28 -18.11
N TYR A 101 7.13 3.44 -18.15
CA TYR A 101 7.89 3.86 -19.31
C TYR A 101 8.97 2.80 -19.69
N PRO A 102 9.20 2.48 -20.99
CA PRO A 102 8.51 3.04 -22.17
C PRO A 102 7.22 2.30 -22.58
N GLU A 103 6.75 1.26 -21.82
CA GLU A 103 5.52 0.51 -22.18
C GLU A 103 4.27 1.40 -22.12
N ALA A 104 4.26 2.37 -21.19
CA ALA A 104 3.19 3.34 -21.03
C ALA A 104 3.73 4.70 -20.58
N VAL A 105 3.06 5.76 -20.99
CA VAL A 105 3.27 7.15 -20.58
C VAL A 105 1.98 7.72 -19.99
N PHE A 106 2.05 8.87 -19.32
CA PHE A 106 0.84 9.53 -18.82
C PHE A 106 -0.13 9.89 -19.95
N PRO A 107 -1.43 9.59 -19.83
CA PRO A 107 -2.11 9.02 -18.65
C PRO A 107 -2.19 7.48 -18.65
N GLY A 108 -1.74 6.79 -19.69
CA GLY A 108 -1.99 5.36 -19.92
C GLY A 108 -1.48 4.43 -18.82
N PHE A 109 -0.43 4.81 -18.07
CA PHE A 109 0.04 4.00 -16.94
C PHE A 109 -0.91 4.01 -15.72
N LEU A 110 -1.94 4.87 -15.69
CA LEU A 110 -2.94 4.91 -14.63
C LEU A 110 -4.07 3.89 -14.81
N ASP A 111 -4.21 3.33 -16.02
CA ASP A 111 -5.24 2.32 -16.31
C ASP A 111 -5.02 1.04 -15.49
N ASP A 112 -3.76 0.62 -15.35
CA ASP A 112 -3.41 -0.61 -14.64
C ASP A 112 -3.65 -0.48 -13.11
N PRO A 113 -3.21 0.58 -12.42
CA PRO A 113 -3.59 0.85 -11.03
C PRO A 113 -5.11 0.85 -10.82
N ALA A 114 -5.89 1.48 -11.71
CA ALA A 114 -7.34 1.49 -11.60
C ALA A 114 -7.93 0.08 -11.75
N ALA A 115 -7.43 -0.72 -12.71
CA ALA A 115 -7.85 -2.11 -12.90
C ALA A 115 -7.47 -2.99 -11.70
N ALA A 116 -6.30 -2.76 -11.08
CA ALA A 116 -5.88 -3.49 -9.88
C ALA A 116 -6.79 -3.17 -8.69
N VAL A 117 -7.22 -1.91 -8.51
CA VAL A 117 -8.20 -1.53 -7.47
C VAL A 117 -9.55 -2.23 -7.73
N ARG A 118 -10.00 -2.29 -8.99
CA ARG A 118 -11.22 -3.02 -9.36
C ARG A 118 -11.10 -4.51 -9.05
N TRP A 119 -10.01 -5.15 -9.46
CA TRP A 119 -9.75 -6.54 -9.15
C TRP A 119 -9.78 -6.78 -7.64
N THR A 120 -9.14 -5.91 -6.87
CA THR A 120 -9.12 -5.99 -5.40
C THR A 120 -10.53 -5.97 -4.83
N ARG A 121 -11.40 -5.06 -5.28
CA ARG A 121 -12.79 -5.00 -4.84
C ARG A 121 -13.54 -6.31 -5.10
N ASP A 122 -13.33 -6.90 -6.28
CA ASP A 122 -14.03 -8.11 -6.67
C ASP A 122 -13.55 -9.36 -5.89
N HIS A 123 -12.29 -9.37 -5.39
CA HIS A 123 -11.63 -10.55 -4.79
C HIS A 123 -11.25 -10.36 -3.31
N ALA A 124 -11.42 -9.20 -2.70
CA ALA A 124 -10.98 -8.90 -1.34
C ALA A 124 -11.44 -9.96 -0.32
N HIS A 125 -12.69 -10.40 -0.43
CA HIS A 125 -13.30 -11.39 0.49
C HIS A 125 -12.60 -12.76 0.45
N GLU A 126 -11.94 -13.13 -0.65
CA GLU A 126 -11.19 -14.38 -0.76
C GLU A 126 -9.99 -14.42 0.19
N PHE A 127 -9.48 -13.23 0.56
CA PHE A 127 -8.36 -13.00 1.46
C PHE A 127 -8.77 -12.45 2.82
N GLY A 128 -10.05 -12.49 3.17
CA GLY A 128 -10.59 -11.96 4.42
C GLY A 128 -10.74 -10.43 4.46
N GLY A 129 -10.52 -9.74 3.35
CA GLY A 129 -10.67 -8.29 3.22
C GLY A 129 -12.12 -7.84 3.00
N ASP A 130 -12.39 -6.59 3.36
CA ASP A 130 -13.66 -5.91 3.11
C ASP A 130 -13.61 -5.15 1.79
N PRO A 131 -14.41 -5.50 0.77
CA PRO A 131 -14.45 -4.81 -0.50
C PRO A 131 -14.97 -3.37 -0.44
N GLU A 132 -15.64 -2.99 0.65
CA GLU A 132 -16.10 -1.61 0.88
C GLU A 132 -15.09 -0.79 1.71
N ARG A 133 -13.97 -1.40 2.15
CA ARG A 133 -12.96 -0.77 2.98
C ARG A 133 -11.58 -0.82 2.33
N ILE A 134 -11.51 -0.31 1.09
CA ILE A 134 -10.29 -0.30 0.26
C ILE A 134 -9.61 1.06 0.33
N PHE A 135 -8.34 1.04 0.72
CA PHE A 135 -7.43 2.17 0.67
C PHE A 135 -6.49 2.04 -0.53
N VAL A 136 -6.15 3.15 -1.16
CA VAL A 136 -5.03 3.22 -2.10
C VAL A 136 -3.85 3.88 -1.43
N MET A 137 -2.67 3.27 -1.56
CA MET A 137 -1.45 3.74 -0.91
C MET A 137 -0.29 3.68 -1.89
N GLY A 138 0.68 4.59 -1.76
CA GLY A 138 1.87 4.50 -2.58
C GLY A 138 3.03 5.35 -2.06
N HIS A 139 4.22 5.10 -2.64
CA HIS A 139 5.44 5.86 -2.38
C HIS A 139 5.90 6.56 -3.66
N SER A 140 6.37 7.82 -3.58
CA SER A 140 6.97 8.53 -4.73
C SER A 140 6.02 8.57 -5.93
N SER A 141 6.42 8.06 -7.10
CA SER A 141 5.56 7.91 -8.28
C SER A 141 4.32 7.06 -8.01
N GLY A 142 4.40 6.05 -7.12
CA GLY A 142 3.24 5.28 -6.67
C GLY A 142 2.25 6.12 -5.85
N ALA A 143 2.74 7.04 -5.02
CA ALA A 143 1.89 7.98 -4.29
C ALA A 143 1.18 8.98 -5.23
N HIS A 144 1.84 9.39 -6.31
CA HIS A 144 1.21 10.17 -7.38
C HIS A 144 0.06 9.39 -8.02
N MET A 145 0.26 8.11 -8.36
CA MET A 145 -0.80 7.28 -8.95
C MET A 145 -1.97 7.09 -7.98
N ALA A 146 -1.70 6.79 -6.72
CA ALA A 146 -2.73 6.69 -5.69
C ALA A 146 -3.55 7.99 -5.57
N ALA A 147 -2.86 9.15 -5.58
CA ALA A 147 -3.52 10.45 -5.53
C ALA A 147 -4.35 10.74 -6.78
N MET A 148 -3.86 10.37 -7.98
CA MET A 148 -4.64 10.52 -9.23
C MET A 148 -5.92 9.67 -9.20
N LEU A 149 -5.87 8.43 -8.71
CA LEU A 149 -7.07 7.59 -8.56
C LEU A 149 -8.07 8.19 -7.55
N ALA A 150 -7.57 8.81 -6.49
CA ALA A 150 -8.40 9.41 -5.46
C ALA A 150 -9.03 10.74 -5.87
N THR A 151 -8.37 11.54 -6.73
CA THR A 151 -8.84 12.89 -7.10
C THR A 151 -9.48 12.97 -8.48
N ASP A 152 -8.96 12.24 -9.47
CA ASP A 152 -9.54 12.25 -10.82
C ASP A 152 -10.51 11.07 -11.01
N PRO A 153 -11.83 11.32 -11.00
CA PRO A 153 -12.84 10.25 -11.03
C PRO A 153 -12.81 9.43 -12.31
N ARG A 154 -12.20 9.91 -13.39
CA ARG A 154 -12.23 9.24 -14.69
C ARG A 154 -11.63 7.83 -14.67
N TYR A 155 -10.55 7.63 -13.90
CA TYR A 155 -9.84 6.35 -13.87
C TYR A 155 -10.66 5.24 -13.21
N LEU A 156 -11.18 5.47 -12.02
CA LEU A 156 -12.04 4.49 -11.35
C LEU A 156 -13.40 4.37 -12.01
N ALA A 157 -13.95 5.44 -12.60
CA ALA A 157 -15.19 5.37 -13.38
C ALA A 157 -15.07 4.47 -14.62
N ALA A 158 -13.91 4.45 -15.27
CA ALA A 158 -13.62 3.52 -16.37
C ALA A 158 -13.66 2.05 -15.92
N GLN A 159 -13.48 1.79 -14.63
CA GLN A 159 -13.59 0.47 -14.00
C GLN A 159 -14.96 0.23 -13.34
N GLY A 160 -15.94 1.13 -13.56
CA GLY A 160 -17.26 1.03 -12.94
C GLY A 160 -17.27 1.31 -11.43
N MET A 161 -16.33 2.10 -10.93
CA MET A 161 -16.19 2.49 -9.53
C MET A 161 -16.17 4.01 -9.40
N ALA A 162 -16.65 4.53 -8.26
CA ALA A 162 -16.45 5.93 -7.91
C ALA A 162 -15.17 6.09 -7.08
N ASN A 163 -14.41 7.19 -7.27
CA ASN A 163 -13.28 7.50 -6.38
C ASN A 163 -13.72 7.70 -4.92
N THR A 164 -14.95 8.18 -4.71
CA THR A 164 -15.57 8.29 -3.39
C THR A 164 -15.89 6.96 -2.72
N SER A 165 -15.76 5.83 -3.41
CA SER A 165 -15.88 4.49 -2.81
C SER A 165 -14.58 4.00 -2.18
N LEU A 166 -13.48 4.74 -2.29
CA LEU A 166 -12.26 4.46 -1.55
C LEU A 166 -12.45 4.86 -0.08
N ALA A 167 -12.03 3.99 0.83
CA ALA A 167 -12.03 4.30 2.26
C ALA A 167 -11.00 5.38 2.62
N GLY A 168 -9.93 5.51 1.83
CA GLY A 168 -8.94 6.56 1.98
C GLY A 168 -7.78 6.44 0.99
N MET A 169 -6.93 7.47 1.00
CA MET A 169 -5.68 7.52 0.24
C MET A 169 -4.50 7.81 1.18
N ILE A 170 -3.41 7.08 1.01
CA ILE A 170 -2.17 7.26 1.80
C ILE A 170 -1.01 7.52 0.85
N GLY A 171 -0.43 8.70 0.94
CA GLY A 171 0.66 9.10 0.08
C GLY A 171 1.96 9.32 0.84
N LEU A 172 2.98 8.53 0.50
CA LEU A 172 4.33 8.63 1.07
C LEU A 172 5.24 9.36 0.08
N ALA A 173 5.69 10.55 0.43
CA ALA A 173 6.64 11.36 -0.36
C ALA A 173 6.26 11.54 -1.85
N GLY A 174 4.99 11.83 -2.14
CA GLY A 174 4.49 11.90 -3.51
C GLY A 174 4.56 13.29 -4.16
N PRO A 175 4.73 13.35 -5.49
CA PRO A 175 4.70 14.58 -6.28
C PRO A 175 3.26 14.92 -6.70
N TYR A 176 2.53 15.69 -5.89
CA TYR A 176 1.11 15.98 -6.09
C TYR A 176 0.82 17.31 -6.77
N ALA A 177 1.72 18.30 -6.58
CA ALA A 177 1.56 19.67 -7.05
C ALA A 177 2.61 20.06 -8.11
N ALA A 178 3.64 19.26 -8.28
CA ALA A 178 4.67 19.43 -9.29
C ALA A 178 5.33 18.07 -9.57
N ILE A 179 5.54 17.74 -10.85
CA ILE A 179 6.35 16.59 -11.25
C ILE A 179 7.83 16.98 -11.18
N PRO A 180 8.71 16.17 -10.55
CA PRO A 180 10.14 16.39 -10.60
C PRO A 180 10.65 16.44 -12.05
N THR A 181 11.54 17.38 -12.37
CA THR A 181 12.04 17.60 -13.73
C THR A 181 13.52 17.25 -13.89
N SER A 182 14.12 16.64 -12.86
CA SER A 182 15.55 16.28 -12.85
C SER A 182 15.89 15.09 -13.73
N ASP A 183 14.92 14.24 -14.05
CA ASP A 183 15.11 13.07 -14.92
C ASP A 183 14.90 13.48 -16.40
N PRO A 184 15.81 13.11 -17.32
CA PRO A 184 15.73 13.47 -18.74
C PRO A 184 14.50 12.87 -19.46
N HIS A 185 13.93 11.77 -18.96
CA HIS A 185 12.74 11.13 -19.55
C HIS A 185 11.41 11.74 -19.10
N MET A 186 11.41 12.72 -18.19
CA MET A 186 10.15 13.31 -17.68
C MET A 186 9.28 13.93 -18.78
N ASP A 187 9.90 14.48 -19.84
CA ASP A 187 9.16 15.04 -20.98
C ASP A 187 8.50 13.96 -21.85
N GLU A 188 9.06 12.76 -21.86
CA GLU A 188 8.53 11.60 -22.59
C GLU A 188 7.45 10.90 -21.73
N ILE A 189 7.70 10.74 -20.43
CA ILE A 189 6.74 10.13 -19.48
C ILE A 189 5.50 11.01 -19.33
N PHE A 190 5.66 12.33 -19.30
CA PHE A 190 4.59 13.32 -19.20
C PHE A 190 4.59 14.26 -20.40
N PRO A 191 4.04 13.87 -21.54
CA PRO A 191 3.97 14.70 -22.73
C PRO A 191 3.37 16.08 -22.44
N ALA A 192 3.90 17.13 -23.09
CA ALA A 192 3.51 18.51 -22.82
C ALA A 192 1.99 18.76 -22.91
N ALA A 193 1.31 18.07 -23.84
CA ALA A 193 -0.13 18.20 -24.03
C ALA A 193 -0.95 17.70 -22.81
N SER A 194 -0.43 16.73 -22.05
CA SER A 194 -1.12 16.11 -20.90
C SER A 194 -0.55 16.49 -19.52
N ARG A 195 0.58 17.21 -19.50
CA ARG A 195 1.30 17.56 -18.25
C ARG A 195 0.45 18.30 -17.23
N LYS A 196 -0.42 19.21 -17.67
CA LYS A 196 -1.30 19.95 -16.74
C LYS A 196 -2.32 19.06 -16.05
N SER A 197 -2.78 18.01 -16.73
CA SER A 197 -3.70 17.02 -16.18
C SER A 197 -3.00 15.88 -15.44
N ALA A 198 -1.69 15.95 -15.25
CA ALA A 198 -0.91 14.98 -14.50
C ALA A 198 -0.74 15.34 -13.02
N LEU A 199 -1.31 16.45 -12.57
CA LEU A 199 -1.15 16.90 -11.18
C LEU A 199 -2.42 16.63 -10.37
N PRO A 200 -2.37 15.72 -9.37
CA PRO A 200 -3.51 15.43 -8.51
C PRO A 200 -4.18 16.67 -7.91
N ILE A 201 -3.40 17.67 -7.52
CA ILE A 201 -3.91 18.93 -6.95
C ILE A 201 -4.89 19.66 -7.89
N ALA A 202 -4.81 19.46 -9.19
CA ALA A 202 -5.68 20.12 -10.17
C ALA A 202 -7.11 19.56 -10.20
N PHE A 203 -7.36 18.40 -9.55
CA PHE A 203 -8.63 17.70 -9.53
C PHE A 203 -9.34 17.77 -8.17
N VAL A 204 -8.73 18.41 -7.17
CA VAL A 204 -9.36 18.57 -5.85
C VAL A 204 -10.67 19.34 -5.98
N SER A 205 -11.75 18.78 -5.46
CA SER A 205 -13.13 19.24 -5.71
C SER A 205 -14.02 19.29 -4.45
N GLY A 206 -13.54 18.78 -3.31
CA GLY A 206 -14.31 18.67 -2.07
C GLY A 206 -15.13 17.39 -1.98
N LYS A 207 -14.74 16.36 -2.73
CA LYS A 207 -15.41 15.03 -2.76
C LYS A 207 -14.39 13.89 -2.66
N GLU A 208 -13.18 14.22 -2.29
CA GLU A 208 -12.10 13.25 -2.18
C GLU A 208 -12.28 12.39 -0.94
N PRO A 209 -11.83 11.11 -0.97
CA PRO A 209 -11.79 10.29 0.23
C PRO A 209 -10.81 10.89 1.25
N PRO A 210 -10.91 10.55 2.54
CA PRO A 210 -9.92 10.96 3.53
C PRO A 210 -8.50 10.65 3.08
N MET A 211 -7.53 11.55 3.37
CA MET A 211 -6.15 11.39 2.93
C MET A 211 -5.15 11.51 4.07
N LEU A 212 -4.13 10.62 4.06
CA LEU A 212 -2.90 10.77 4.84
C LEU A 212 -1.75 11.09 3.89
N LEU A 213 -1.10 12.25 4.11
CA LEU A 213 0.10 12.65 3.38
C LEU A 213 1.29 12.63 4.33
N ALA A 214 2.32 11.88 3.97
CA ALA A 214 3.54 11.70 4.74
C ALA A 214 4.75 12.20 3.96
N ALA A 215 5.55 13.10 4.53
CA ALA A 215 6.72 13.67 3.88
C ALA A 215 7.92 13.75 4.83
N GLY A 216 9.10 13.42 4.33
CA GLY A 216 10.37 13.63 5.05
C GLY A 216 10.88 15.06 4.85
N THR A 217 11.36 15.71 5.92
CA THR A 217 11.85 17.10 5.80
C THR A 217 13.20 17.22 5.09
N ALA A 218 13.93 16.11 4.94
CA ALA A 218 15.21 16.04 4.23
C ALA A 218 15.09 15.32 2.86
N ASP A 219 13.88 15.23 2.31
CA ASP A 219 13.64 14.69 0.98
C ASP A 219 14.18 15.64 -0.09
N THR A 220 15.13 15.14 -0.90
CA THR A 220 15.77 15.88 -2.01
C THR A 220 15.26 15.43 -3.38
N ASP A 221 14.52 14.34 -3.47
CA ASP A 221 14.02 13.78 -4.73
C ASP A 221 12.63 14.34 -5.05
N VAL A 222 11.75 14.38 -4.05
CA VAL A 222 10.44 15.03 -4.14
C VAL A 222 10.35 16.10 -3.07
N ASP A 223 10.34 17.36 -3.48
CA ASP A 223 10.23 18.49 -2.56
C ASP A 223 9.04 18.31 -1.60
N PRO A 224 9.28 18.30 -0.27
CA PRO A 224 8.23 18.10 0.73
C PRO A 224 7.07 19.09 0.63
N ARG A 225 7.28 20.24 -0.01
CA ARG A 225 6.24 21.23 -0.30
C ARG A 225 5.15 20.71 -1.24
N ASN A 226 5.38 19.60 -1.97
CA ASN A 226 4.31 18.92 -2.72
C ASN A 226 3.18 18.49 -1.79
N SER A 227 3.52 17.86 -0.67
CA SER A 227 2.55 17.44 0.35
C SER A 227 1.89 18.63 1.04
N ASP A 228 2.64 19.72 1.33
CA ASP A 228 2.09 20.91 1.94
C ASP A 228 1.02 21.55 1.04
N ARG A 229 1.35 21.79 -0.24
CA ARG A 229 0.44 22.41 -1.22
C ARG A 229 -0.81 21.56 -1.47
N PHE A 230 -0.63 20.25 -1.55
CA PHE A 230 -1.76 19.34 -1.76
C PHE A 230 -2.68 19.30 -0.54
N ALA A 231 -2.13 19.24 0.68
CA ALA A 231 -2.90 19.32 1.91
C ALA A 231 -3.66 20.65 2.02
N ASP A 232 -3.04 21.76 1.64
CA ASP A 232 -3.69 23.07 1.67
C ASP A 232 -4.84 23.18 0.66
N ALA A 233 -4.68 22.60 -0.54
CA ALA A 233 -5.76 22.50 -1.52
C ALA A 233 -6.94 21.67 -1.01
N LEU A 234 -6.67 20.48 -0.45
CA LEU A 234 -7.70 19.61 0.15
C LEU A 234 -8.46 20.35 1.26
N ARG A 235 -7.76 21.01 2.18
CA ARG A 235 -8.38 21.80 3.26
C ARG A 235 -9.23 22.96 2.74
N ALA A 236 -8.76 23.64 1.68
CA ALA A 236 -9.51 24.74 1.06
C ALA A 236 -10.83 24.26 0.45
N HIS A 237 -10.93 23.01 0.07
CA HIS A 237 -12.13 22.35 -0.44
C HIS A 237 -12.89 21.54 0.63
N HIS A 238 -12.48 21.64 1.90
CA HIS A 238 -13.08 20.97 3.06
C HIS A 238 -12.93 19.42 3.08
N ASP A 239 -11.97 18.87 2.33
CA ASP A 239 -11.66 17.46 2.37
C ASP A 239 -10.87 17.10 3.64
N ALA A 240 -11.09 15.89 4.15
CA ALA A 240 -10.38 15.39 5.31
C ALA A 240 -8.94 15.03 4.95
N VAL A 241 -7.95 15.72 5.52
CA VAL A 241 -6.54 15.46 5.29
C VAL A 241 -5.70 15.54 6.54
N VAL A 242 -4.88 14.52 6.76
CA VAL A 242 -3.82 14.47 7.77
C VAL A 242 -2.48 14.63 7.07
N LEU A 243 -1.70 15.63 7.46
CA LEU A 243 -0.34 15.84 6.95
C LEU A 243 0.67 15.54 8.06
N LYS A 244 1.58 14.60 7.80
CA LYS A 244 2.68 14.22 8.70
C LYS A 244 4.03 14.56 8.09
N LYS A 245 4.87 15.27 8.85
CA LYS A 245 6.23 15.65 8.45
C LYS A 245 7.21 14.98 9.40
N TYR A 246 8.14 14.19 8.85
CA TYR A 246 9.13 13.45 9.64
C TYR A 246 10.50 14.14 9.55
N ALA A 247 10.93 14.69 10.69
CA ALA A 247 12.19 15.44 10.75
C ALA A 247 13.41 14.57 10.41
N GLY A 248 14.22 15.03 9.46
CA GLY A 248 15.43 14.34 9.01
C GLY A 248 15.20 13.12 8.11
N TYR A 249 13.96 12.73 7.80
CA TYR A 249 13.70 11.66 6.85
C TYR A 249 13.92 12.18 5.42
N GLY A 250 14.68 11.42 4.64
CA GLY A 250 14.81 11.59 3.19
C GLY A 250 13.77 10.73 2.45
N HIS A 251 13.82 10.80 1.11
CA HIS A 251 12.89 10.10 0.22
C HIS A 251 12.78 8.60 0.52
N ASP A 252 13.90 7.90 0.52
CA ASP A 252 13.96 6.47 0.80
C ASP A 252 13.74 6.13 2.29
N THR A 253 14.04 7.05 3.21
CA THR A 253 13.96 6.77 4.64
C THR A 253 12.52 6.50 5.06
N ILE A 254 11.55 7.17 4.42
CA ILE A 254 10.12 6.94 4.65
C ILE A 254 9.75 5.50 4.35
N ILE A 255 10.13 4.97 3.18
CA ILE A 255 9.75 3.60 2.80
C ILE A 255 10.58 2.55 3.55
N LYS A 256 11.86 2.80 3.79
CA LYS A 256 12.74 1.91 4.59
C LYS A 256 12.29 1.78 6.04
N SER A 257 11.43 2.69 6.53
CA SER A 257 10.87 2.60 7.88
C SER A 257 9.87 1.44 8.07
N PHE A 258 9.45 0.78 6.99
CA PHE A 258 8.61 -0.42 7.02
C PHE A 258 9.42 -1.73 7.06
N SER A 259 10.73 -1.69 6.85
CA SER A 259 11.58 -2.89 6.88
C SER A 259 11.55 -3.59 8.24
N ALA A 260 11.83 -4.89 8.27
CA ALA A 260 11.79 -5.70 9.48
C ALA A 260 12.65 -5.12 10.62
N GLU A 261 13.79 -4.49 10.28
CA GLU A 261 14.69 -3.89 11.27
C GLU A 261 14.16 -2.59 11.87
N ARG A 262 13.34 -1.83 11.13
CA ARG A 262 12.91 -0.47 11.49
C ARG A 262 11.45 -0.34 11.87
N ARG A 263 10.59 -1.24 11.37
CA ARG A 263 9.12 -1.13 11.52
C ARG A 263 8.65 -1.08 12.98
N LYS A 264 9.39 -1.69 13.91
CA LYS A 264 9.02 -1.75 15.32
C LYS A 264 8.89 -0.37 15.97
N ASP A 265 9.76 0.56 15.59
CA ASP A 265 9.81 1.91 16.16
C ASP A 265 9.47 3.00 15.12
N SER A 266 8.84 2.59 14.02
CA SER A 266 8.54 3.49 12.90
C SER A 266 7.34 4.38 13.19
N PRO A 267 7.51 5.70 13.32
CA PRO A 267 6.37 6.61 13.44
C PRO A 267 5.52 6.65 12.16
N VAL A 268 6.12 6.37 10.99
CA VAL A 268 5.41 6.34 9.71
C VAL A 268 4.41 5.18 9.69
N LEU A 269 4.85 3.97 10.07
CA LEU A 269 3.95 2.81 10.15
C LEU A 269 2.84 3.04 11.17
N ALA A 270 3.18 3.56 12.35
CA ALA A 270 2.18 3.85 13.39
C ALA A 270 1.10 4.85 12.90
N ASP A 271 1.50 5.93 12.20
CA ASP A 271 0.57 6.90 11.64
C ASP A 271 -0.29 6.30 10.52
N VAL A 272 0.27 5.42 9.68
CA VAL A 272 -0.47 4.68 8.64
C VAL A 272 -1.52 3.77 9.25
N ILE A 273 -1.16 2.96 10.25
CA ILE A 273 -2.10 2.08 10.96
C ILE A 273 -3.21 2.89 11.61
N ALA A 274 -2.86 3.94 12.35
CA ALA A 274 -3.84 4.81 13.02
C ALA A 274 -4.83 5.47 12.03
N PHE A 275 -4.36 5.82 10.83
CA PHE A 275 -5.22 6.37 9.78
C PHE A 275 -6.18 5.30 9.23
N ILE A 276 -5.70 4.09 8.94
CA ILE A 276 -6.52 2.98 8.45
C ILE A 276 -7.57 2.56 9.49
N ASP A 277 -7.21 2.53 10.77
CA ASP A 277 -8.12 2.16 11.87
C ASP A 277 -9.23 3.19 12.09
N ALA A 278 -8.97 4.47 11.75
CA ALA A 278 -9.93 5.56 11.92
C ALA A 278 -10.97 5.64 10.79
N HIS A 279 -10.75 4.96 9.68
CA HIS A 279 -11.59 5.00 8.47
C HIS A 279 -11.92 3.58 7.98
#